data_598ab2ed7af48e6e3f42a8515c7030ee
#
_entry.id   598ab2ed7af48e6e3f42a8515c7030ee
#
_cell.length_a   1.000
_cell.length_b   1.000
_cell.length_c   1.000
_cell.angle_alpha   90.00
_cell.angle_beta   90.00
_cell.angle_gamma   90.00
#
_symmetry.space_group_name_H-M   'P 1'
#
loop_
_entity.id
_entity.type
_entity.pdbx_description
1 polymer ?
#
loop_
_entity_poly.entity_id
_entity_poly.type
_entity_poly.pdbx_seq_one_letter_code
_entity_poly.pdbx_strand_id
1 'polypeptide(L)'
;MHVAEKFTSADLALLPDDGKKYEIIEGELYVSKQPNWHHQFACGRLFRFLDEWNEHTGLGTVNFAPGLVFADDDDVAPDIVWISNERLASSLDDSGHLSVAPEIAVEVLSLGTANERRDRETKLKLYSRRGVQEYWIVDWLHRQVEVYRRKQKALRLVETLLPEDELKSPLLPGFACRVKLLFGEIPTSKTNLKNGAGKSRASE
;
A
#
# COMPACT_ATOMS: atom_id res chain seq x y z
N MET A 1 -31.83 -14.00 -14.32
CA MET A 1 -30.68 -13.53 -13.54
C MET A 1 -29.58 -13.20 -14.53
N HIS A 2 -29.18 -11.93 -14.64
CA HIS A 2 -27.98 -11.55 -15.38
C HIS A 2 -26.79 -11.94 -14.47
N VAL A 3 -26.07 -13.00 -14.83
CA VAL A 3 -24.76 -13.27 -14.24
C VAL A 3 -23.87 -12.18 -14.81
N ALA A 4 -23.39 -11.28 -13.96
CA ALA A 4 -22.38 -10.30 -14.37
C ALA A 4 -21.15 -11.09 -14.87
N GLU A 5 -20.67 -10.75 -16.05
CA GLU A 5 -19.45 -11.33 -16.62
C GLU A 5 -18.29 -11.01 -15.68
N LYS A 6 -17.56 -12.04 -15.24
CA LYS A 6 -16.42 -11.87 -14.34
C LYS A 6 -15.15 -11.70 -15.14
N PHE A 7 -14.32 -10.77 -14.71
CA PHE A 7 -12.98 -10.57 -15.25
C PHE A 7 -12.01 -11.62 -14.71
N THR A 8 -11.01 -11.95 -15.53
CA THR A 8 -9.93 -12.89 -15.22
C THR A 8 -8.55 -12.26 -15.48
N SER A 9 -7.48 -12.85 -14.97
CA SER A 9 -6.10 -12.40 -15.24
C SER A 9 -5.80 -12.34 -16.76
N ALA A 10 -6.42 -13.21 -17.56
CA ALA A 10 -6.28 -13.16 -19.01
C ALA A 10 -6.88 -11.87 -19.61
N ASP A 11 -7.95 -11.33 -19.03
CA ASP A 11 -8.55 -10.09 -19.47
C ASP A 11 -7.66 -8.88 -19.18
N LEU A 12 -6.86 -8.92 -18.10
CA LEU A 12 -5.89 -7.85 -17.78
C LEU A 12 -4.86 -7.68 -18.90
N ALA A 13 -4.43 -8.76 -19.54
CA ALA A 13 -3.47 -8.70 -20.65
C ALA A 13 -4.04 -8.00 -21.89
N LEU A 14 -5.36 -7.86 -21.98
CA LEU A 14 -6.05 -7.19 -23.09
C LEU A 14 -6.33 -5.71 -22.80
N LEU A 15 -6.12 -5.25 -21.57
CA LEU A 15 -6.34 -3.85 -21.18
C LEU A 15 -5.21 -2.96 -21.71
N PRO A 16 -5.50 -1.67 -21.97
CA PRO A 16 -4.49 -0.76 -22.49
C PRO A 16 -3.39 -0.48 -21.46
N ASP A 17 -2.14 -0.37 -21.92
CA ASP A 17 -1.03 0.18 -21.14
C ASP A 17 -1.13 1.72 -21.12
N ASP A 18 -2.03 2.25 -20.30
CA ASP A 18 -2.34 3.68 -20.19
C ASP A 18 -1.84 4.30 -18.88
N GLY A 19 -0.95 3.60 -18.19
CA GLY A 19 -0.36 4.03 -16.91
C GLY A 19 -1.32 3.92 -15.72
N LYS A 20 -2.48 3.29 -15.88
CA LYS A 20 -3.37 2.96 -14.77
C LYS A 20 -3.00 1.59 -14.20
N LYS A 21 -3.34 1.38 -12.94
CA LYS A 21 -3.24 0.08 -12.29
C LYS A 21 -4.60 -0.60 -12.40
N TYR A 22 -4.58 -1.80 -12.93
CA TYR A 22 -5.74 -2.67 -13.05
C TYR A 22 -5.57 -3.85 -12.11
N GLU A 23 -6.59 -4.15 -11.32
CA GLU A 23 -6.61 -5.25 -10.38
C GLU A 23 -7.93 -5.99 -10.48
N ILE A 24 -7.94 -7.30 -10.25
CA ILE A 24 -9.15 -8.12 -10.20
C ILE A 24 -9.28 -8.71 -8.81
N ILE A 25 -10.44 -8.56 -8.20
CA ILE A 25 -10.77 -9.16 -6.90
C ILE A 25 -12.15 -9.81 -6.99
N GLU A 26 -12.24 -11.12 -6.79
CA GLU A 26 -13.47 -11.90 -6.93
C GLU A 26 -14.14 -11.75 -8.31
N GLY A 27 -13.32 -11.48 -9.34
CA GLY A 27 -13.78 -11.23 -10.71
C GLY A 27 -14.31 -9.82 -10.96
N GLU A 28 -14.21 -8.90 -10.01
CA GLU A 28 -14.51 -7.49 -10.21
C GLU A 28 -13.25 -6.72 -10.61
N LEU A 29 -13.34 -5.91 -11.66
CA LEU A 29 -12.24 -5.08 -12.15
C LEU A 29 -12.16 -3.76 -11.38
N TYR A 30 -11.00 -3.50 -10.79
CA TYR A 30 -10.66 -2.27 -10.11
C TYR A 30 -9.62 -1.49 -10.91
N VAL A 31 -9.88 -0.22 -11.17
CA VAL A 31 -8.99 0.66 -11.93
C VAL A 31 -8.55 1.80 -11.04
N SER A 32 -7.25 1.91 -10.81
CA SER A 32 -6.66 2.99 -10.03
C SER A 32 -5.97 4.01 -10.94
N LYS A 33 -6.13 5.29 -10.59
CA LYS A 33 -5.40 6.39 -11.24
C LYS A 33 -3.95 6.41 -10.77
N GLN A 34 -3.13 7.23 -11.43
CA GLN A 34 -1.77 7.50 -10.99
C GLN A 34 -1.75 7.95 -9.51
N PRO A 35 -0.83 7.42 -8.70
CA PRO A 35 -0.73 7.76 -7.29
C PRO A 35 -0.26 9.23 -7.12
N ASN A 36 -0.68 9.87 -6.03
CA ASN A 36 -0.23 11.22 -5.69
C ASN A 36 1.15 11.20 -5.01
N TRP A 37 1.72 12.40 -4.85
CA TRP A 37 3.04 12.58 -4.22
C TRP A 37 3.14 11.97 -2.82
N HIS A 38 2.14 12.19 -1.95
CA HIS A 38 2.18 11.71 -0.57
C HIS A 38 2.13 10.19 -0.47
N HIS A 39 1.30 9.57 -1.32
CA HIS A 39 1.25 8.12 -1.45
C HIS A 39 2.62 7.56 -1.80
N GLN A 40 3.23 8.05 -2.89
CA GLN A 40 4.54 7.55 -3.34
C GLN A 40 5.66 7.85 -2.33
N PHE A 41 5.59 9.00 -1.65
CA PHE A 41 6.55 9.32 -0.61
C PHE A 41 6.46 8.32 0.55
N ALA A 42 5.25 8.00 1.02
CA ALA A 42 5.05 7.04 2.10
C ALA A 42 5.49 5.62 1.69
N CYS A 43 5.16 5.18 0.47
CA CYS A 43 5.66 3.93 -0.10
C CYS A 43 7.19 3.86 -0.08
N GLY A 44 7.86 4.87 -0.66
CA GLY A 44 9.32 4.91 -0.72
C GLY A 44 10.00 4.95 0.64
N ARG A 45 9.40 5.66 1.61
CA ARG A 45 9.92 5.70 2.99
C ARG A 45 9.79 4.35 3.70
N LEU A 46 8.63 3.72 3.63
CA LEU A 46 8.41 2.42 4.27
C LEU A 46 9.26 1.33 3.61
N PHE A 47 9.30 1.30 2.28
CA PHE A 47 10.16 0.38 1.54
C PHE A 47 11.61 0.48 2.01
N ARG A 48 12.17 1.70 2.04
CA ARG A 48 13.54 1.91 2.48
C ARG A 48 13.81 1.35 3.87
N PHE A 49 12.93 1.57 4.86
CA PHE A 49 13.13 1.05 6.21
C PHE A 49 13.06 -0.49 6.27
N LEU A 50 12.16 -1.09 5.51
CA LEU A 50 12.05 -2.54 5.41
C LEU A 50 13.26 -3.14 4.71
N ASP A 51 13.71 -2.52 3.62
CA ASP A 51 14.83 -2.99 2.83
C ASP A 51 16.15 -2.86 3.59
N GLU A 52 16.41 -1.72 4.25
CA GLU A 52 17.56 -1.52 5.12
C GLU A 52 17.62 -2.57 6.24
N TRP A 53 16.49 -2.88 6.87
CA TRP A 53 16.40 -3.96 7.86
C TRP A 53 16.68 -5.33 7.22
N ASN A 54 16.11 -5.57 6.04
CA ASN A 54 16.23 -6.85 5.33
C ASN A 54 17.66 -7.09 4.83
N GLU A 55 18.37 -6.07 4.35
CA GLU A 55 19.80 -6.16 3.99
C GLU A 55 20.67 -6.62 5.15
N HIS A 56 20.37 -6.18 6.38
CA HIS A 56 21.12 -6.58 7.58
C HIS A 56 20.78 -8.00 8.06
N THR A 57 19.55 -8.46 7.82
CA THR A 57 19.09 -9.76 8.34
C THR A 57 19.11 -10.88 7.33
N GLY A 58 18.95 -10.57 6.05
CA GLY A 58 18.90 -11.55 4.97
C GLY A 58 17.71 -12.51 5.04
N LEU A 59 16.64 -12.18 5.80
CA LEU A 59 15.55 -13.11 6.08
C LEU A 59 14.53 -13.24 4.93
N GLY A 60 14.49 -12.29 4.01
CA GLY A 60 13.50 -12.28 2.94
C GLY A 60 13.82 -11.27 1.85
N THR A 61 12.78 -10.80 1.21
CA THR A 61 12.83 -9.79 0.15
C THR A 61 11.68 -8.82 0.31
N VAL A 62 11.98 -7.53 0.15
CA VAL A 62 10.98 -6.47 0.03
C VAL A 62 10.80 -6.14 -1.44
N ASN A 63 9.59 -5.97 -1.92
CA ASN A 63 9.35 -5.56 -3.30
C ASN A 63 8.19 -4.57 -3.42
N PHE A 64 8.31 -3.70 -4.44
CA PHE A 64 7.29 -2.71 -4.81
C PHE A 64 6.31 -3.30 -5.82
N ALA A 65 5.02 -3.16 -5.54
CA ALA A 65 3.93 -3.43 -6.45
C ALA A 65 4.11 -4.71 -7.29
N PRO A 66 4.58 -5.84 -6.70
CA PRO A 66 4.70 -7.07 -7.46
C PRO A 66 3.31 -7.58 -7.86
N GLY A 67 3.18 -8.15 -9.04
CA GLY A 67 1.97 -8.88 -9.40
C GLY A 67 1.78 -10.06 -8.45
N LEU A 68 0.56 -10.22 -7.96
CA LEU A 68 0.17 -11.25 -7.00
C LEU A 68 -1.10 -11.92 -7.51
N VAL A 69 -0.92 -13.05 -8.19
CA VAL A 69 -1.98 -13.80 -8.87
C VAL A 69 -2.36 -14.99 -8.01
N PHE A 70 -3.39 -14.87 -7.22
CA PHE A 70 -3.88 -15.94 -6.35
C PHE A 70 -4.76 -16.96 -7.08
N ALA A 71 -5.47 -16.51 -8.10
CA ALA A 71 -6.36 -17.26 -8.97
C ALA A 71 -6.73 -16.38 -10.16
N ASP A 72 -7.38 -16.96 -11.18
CA ASP A 72 -7.79 -16.20 -12.37
C ASP A 72 -8.70 -15.00 -12.05
N ASP A 73 -9.47 -15.08 -10.97
CA ASP A 73 -10.39 -14.04 -10.51
C ASP A 73 -9.86 -13.20 -9.32
N ASP A 74 -8.59 -13.39 -8.93
CA ASP A 74 -7.91 -12.63 -7.86
C ASP A 74 -6.47 -12.30 -8.31
N ASP A 75 -6.30 -11.17 -8.98
CA ASP A 75 -5.03 -10.66 -9.53
C ASP A 75 -4.83 -9.22 -9.07
N VAL A 76 -3.88 -8.99 -8.17
CA VAL A 76 -3.67 -7.72 -7.49
C VAL A 76 -2.19 -7.35 -7.44
N ALA A 77 -1.89 -6.09 -7.15
CA ALA A 77 -0.53 -5.65 -6.92
C ALA A 77 -0.50 -4.75 -5.66
N PRO A 78 -0.24 -5.30 -4.47
CA PRO A 78 -0.08 -4.51 -3.25
C PRO A 78 1.06 -3.50 -3.40
N ASP A 79 0.98 -2.34 -2.73
CA ASP A 79 1.99 -1.30 -2.89
C ASP A 79 3.38 -1.75 -2.44
N ILE A 80 3.46 -2.52 -1.35
CA ILE A 80 4.71 -3.14 -0.88
C ILE A 80 4.40 -4.53 -0.34
N VAL A 81 5.32 -5.47 -0.55
CA VAL A 81 5.31 -6.77 0.12
C VAL A 81 6.63 -7.03 0.81
N TRP A 82 6.60 -7.81 1.87
CA TRP A 82 7.76 -8.54 2.37
C TRP A 82 7.44 -10.03 2.35
N ILE A 83 8.36 -10.82 1.81
CA ILE A 83 8.24 -12.27 1.69
C ILE A 83 9.53 -12.93 2.15
N SER A 84 9.43 -13.99 2.97
CA SER A 84 10.60 -14.74 3.41
C SER A 84 11.28 -15.45 2.23
N ASN A 85 12.61 -15.66 2.32
CA ASN A 85 13.36 -16.37 1.30
C ASN A 85 12.82 -17.78 1.05
N GLU A 86 12.41 -18.48 2.12
CA GLU A 86 11.83 -19.83 2.04
C GLU A 86 10.55 -19.81 1.18
N ARG A 87 9.67 -18.86 1.43
CA ARG A 87 8.41 -18.75 0.69
C ARG A 87 8.63 -18.26 -0.74
N LEU A 88 9.50 -17.26 -0.94
CA LEU A 88 9.81 -16.72 -2.26
C LEU A 88 10.35 -17.79 -3.21
N ALA A 89 11.19 -18.70 -2.73
CA ALA A 89 11.79 -19.77 -3.53
C ALA A 89 10.79 -20.68 -4.27
N SER A 90 9.54 -20.71 -3.80
CA SER A 90 8.46 -21.54 -4.38
C SER A 90 7.24 -20.74 -4.81
N SER A 91 7.36 -19.41 -4.87
CA SER A 91 6.19 -18.52 -5.04
C SER A 91 6.10 -17.85 -6.40
N LEU A 92 7.18 -17.79 -7.15
CA LEU A 92 7.16 -17.15 -8.46
C LEU A 92 6.64 -18.12 -9.52
N ASP A 93 5.70 -17.64 -10.33
CA ASP A 93 5.26 -18.33 -11.55
C ASP A 93 6.25 -18.07 -12.71
N ASP A 94 5.98 -18.68 -13.87
CA ASP A 94 6.81 -18.54 -15.08
C ASP A 94 6.85 -17.10 -15.62
N SER A 95 5.89 -16.25 -15.24
CA SER A 95 5.83 -14.83 -15.60
C SER A 95 6.52 -13.92 -14.59
N GLY A 96 7.01 -14.48 -13.48
CA GLY A 96 7.63 -13.73 -12.39
C GLY A 96 6.66 -13.09 -11.41
N HIS A 97 5.37 -13.45 -11.44
CA HIS A 97 4.38 -13.02 -10.45
C HIS A 97 4.38 -13.93 -9.22
N LEU A 98 4.01 -13.37 -8.08
CA LEU A 98 3.78 -14.18 -6.89
C LEU A 98 2.47 -14.96 -7.03
N SER A 99 2.51 -16.28 -6.87
CA SER A 99 1.35 -17.17 -6.89
C SER A 99 0.83 -17.51 -5.50
N VAL A 100 1.57 -17.14 -4.44
CA VAL A 100 1.19 -17.35 -3.04
C VAL A 100 1.26 -16.05 -2.25
N ALA A 101 0.52 -15.98 -1.13
CA ALA A 101 0.51 -14.81 -0.27
C ALA A 101 1.89 -14.52 0.34
N PRO A 102 2.40 -13.29 0.28
CA PRO A 102 3.53 -12.87 1.09
C PRO A 102 3.14 -12.91 2.58
N GLU A 103 4.12 -12.89 3.47
CA GLU A 103 3.83 -12.77 4.90
C GLU A 103 3.24 -11.39 5.21
N ILE A 104 3.79 -10.33 4.62
CA ILE A 104 3.32 -8.96 4.84
C ILE A 104 2.91 -8.33 3.50
N ALA A 105 1.68 -7.81 3.46
CA ALA A 105 1.20 -6.94 2.39
C ALA A 105 0.93 -5.55 2.96
N VAL A 106 1.25 -4.51 2.20
CA VAL A 106 1.05 -3.11 2.58
C VAL A 106 0.28 -2.40 1.48
N GLU A 107 -0.70 -1.63 1.87
CA GLU A 107 -1.37 -0.66 1.00
C GLU A 107 -1.24 0.74 1.60
N VAL A 108 -0.91 1.71 0.77
CA VAL A 108 -0.91 3.12 1.12
C VAL A 108 -2.19 3.72 0.55
N LEU A 109 -3.02 4.32 1.39
CA LEU A 109 -4.33 4.79 0.97
C LEU A 109 -4.25 5.83 -0.15
N SER A 110 -5.07 5.63 -1.16
CA SER A 110 -5.34 6.63 -2.18
C SER A 110 -6.57 7.45 -1.80
N LEU A 111 -6.58 8.74 -2.20
CA LEU A 111 -7.73 9.62 -1.92
C LEU A 111 -9.02 9.10 -2.56
N GLY A 112 -10.11 9.20 -1.82
CA GLY A 112 -11.47 8.90 -2.26
C GLY A 112 -12.06 7.69 -1.56
N THR A 113 -13.30 7.81 -1.15
CA THR A 113 -14.03 6.81 -0.34
C THR A 113 -14.08 5.42 -0.99
N ALA A 114 -14.15 5.34 -2.31
CA ALA A 114 -14.15 4.07 -3.02
C ALA A 114 -12.79 3.35 -2.91
N ASN A 115 -11.67 4.08 -3.01
CA ASN A 115 -10.32 3.52 -2.87
C ASN A 115 -10.07 3.07 -1.42
N GLU A 116 -10.41 3.93 -0.45
CA GLU A 116 -10.28 3.59 0.97
C GLU A 116 -11.11 2.35 1.33
N ARG A 117 -12.36 2.27 0.83
CA ARG A 117 -13.21 1.11 1.06
C ARG A 117 -12.63 -0.16 0.43
N ARG A 118 -12.05 -0.06 -0.76
CA ARG A 118 -11.40 -1.19 -1.41
C ARG A 118 -10.27 -1.73 -0.51
N ASP A 119 -9.39 -0.87 -0.02
CA ASP A 119 -8.23 -1.30 0.77
C ASP A 119 -8.64 -1.77 2.17
N ARG A 120 -9.57 -1.06 2.85
CA ARG A 120 -10.03 -1.40 4.21
C ARG A 120 -11.01 -2.58 4.27
N GLU A 121 -11.74 -2.89 3.19
CA GLU A 121 -12.75 -3.94 3.21
C GLU A 121 -12.43 -5.06 2.20
N THR A 122 -12.30 -4.72 0.90
CA THR A 122 -12.19 -5.72 -0.17
C THR A 122 -10.84 -6.42 -0.13
N LYS A 123 -9.73 -5.68 -0.11
CA LYS A 123 -8.37 -6.25 -0.02
C LYS A 123 -8.12 -6.90 1.34
N LEU A 124 -8.66 -6.34 2.44
CA LEU A 124 -8.58 -6.98 3.75
C LEU A 124 -9.22 -8.37 3.75
N LYS A 125 -10.39 -8.53 3.11
CA LYS A 125 -11.05 -9.85 2.95
C LYS A 125 -10.23 -10.78 2.05
N LEU A 126 -9.74 -10.27 0.92
CA LEU A 126 -8.89 -11.03 0.00
C LEU A 126 -7.64 -11.55 0.72
N TYR A 127 -6.85 -10.68 1.34
CA TYR A 127 -5.62 -11.06 2.03
C TYR A 127 -5.89 -11.97 3.24
N SER A 128 -7.01 -11.76 3.95
CA SER A 128 -7.47 -12.69 4.98
C SER A 128 -7.69 -14.10 4.42
N ARG A 129 -8.40 -14.22 3.31
CA ARG A 129 -8.73 -15.51 2.68
C ARG A 129 -7.49 -16.19 2.11
N ARG A 130 -6.60 -15.41 1.48
CA ARG A 130 -5.43 -15.92 0.77
C ARG A 130 -4.20 -16.22 1.66
N GLY A 131 -4.22 -15.86 2.94
CA GLY A 131 -3.22 -16.34 3.89
C GLY A 131 -2.11 -15.36 4.26
N VAL A 132 -2.23 -14.08 3.90
CA VAL A 132 -1.35 -13.01 4.37
C VAL A 132 -1.32 -13.02 5.90
N GLN A 133 -0.13 -12.89 6.51
CA GLN A 133 0.04 -12.96 7.97
C GLN A 133 -0.14 -11.59 8.64
N GLU A 134 0.40 -10.54 8.03
CA GLU A 134 0.14 -9.16 8.42
C GLU A 134 -0.28 -8.32 7.22
N TYR A 135 -1.21 -7.42 7.44
CA TYR A 135 -1.64 -6.43 6.47
C TYR A 135 -1.55 -5.05 7.10
N TRP A 136 -0.82 -4.16 6.48
CA TRP A 136 -0.63 -2.79 6.97
C TRP A 136 -1.31 -1.81 6.03
N ILE A 137 -2.12 -0.91 6.58
CA ILE A 137 -2.73 0.20 5.84
C ILE A 137 -2.07 1.48 6.31
N VAL A 138 -1.36 2.14 5.41
CA VAL A 138 -0.69 3.43 5.67
C VAL A 138 -1.62 4.56 5.24
N ASP A 139 -2.15 5.28 6.21
CA ASP A 139 -3.03 6.42 5.99
C ASP A 139 -2.21 7.71 6.12
N TRP A 140 -1.71 8.20 4.98
CA TRP A 140 -0.89 9.41 4.94
C TRP A 140 -1.68 10.69 5.24
N LEU A 141 -3.02 10.69 5.02
CA LEU A 141 -3.88 11.83 5.30
C LEU A 141 -4.04 12.04 6.81
N HIS A 142 -4.32 10.98 7.55
CA HIS A 142 -4.44 11.01 9.01
C HIS A 142 -3.12 10.73 9.73
N ARG A 143 -2.03 10.47 8.96
CA ARG A 143 -0.67 10.20 9.47
C ARG A 143 -0.64 9.04 10.47
N GLN A 144 -1.26 7.93 10.13
CA GLN A 144 -1.37 6.74 10.96
C GLN A 144 -1.13 5.47 10.15
N VAL A 145 -0.87 4.37 10.86
CA VAL A 145 -0.76 3.03 10.27
C VAL A 145 -1.68 2.09 11.02
N GLU A 146 -2.57 1.43 10.30
CA GLU A 146 -3.38 0.34 10.82
C GLU A 146 -2.67 -0.97 10.59
N VAL A 147 -2.48 -1.74 11.66
CA VAL A 147 -1.82 -3.05 11.63
C VAL A 147 -2.84 -4.13 11.86
N TYR A 148 -3.03 -4.97 10.86
CA TYR A 148 -3.87 -6.16 10.95
C TYR A 148 -2.96 -7.39 11.03
N ARG A 149 -3.21 -8.26 11.99
CA ARG A 149 -2.49 -9.54 12.16
C ARG A 149 -3.44 -10.71 12.05
N ARG A 150 -2.91 -11.80 11.51
CA ARG A 150 -3.67 -13.03 11.38
C ARG A 150 -3.96 -13.63 12.77
N LYS A 151 -5.25 -13.81 13.02
CA LYS A 151 -5.76 -14.60 14.17
C LYS A 151 -6.63 -15.71 13.61
N GLN A 152 -6.18 -16.93 13.72
CA GLN A 152 -6.80 -18.10 13.08
C GLN A 152 -6.88 -17.92 11.54
N LYS A 153 -8.08 -17.79 10.98
CA LYS A 153 -8.33 -17.71 9.53
C LYS A 153 -8.55 -16.28 9.01
N ALA A 154 -8.43 -15.25 9.84
CA ALA A 154 -8.72 -13.87 9.44
C ALA A 154 -7.68 -12.87 9.95
N LEU A 155 -7.47 -11.83 9.18
CA LEU A 155 -6.75 -10.63 9.60
C LEU A 155 -7.66 -9.81 10.54
N ARG A 156 -7.13 -9.37 11.67
CA ARG A 156 -7.82 -8.53 12.66
C ARG A 156 -6.99 -7.32 12.98
N LEU A 157 -7.61 -6.17 13.06
CA LEU A 157 -6.95 -4.96 13.54
C LEU A 157 -6.42 -5.22 14.96
N VAL A 158 -5.13 -5.00 15.14
CA VAL A 158 -4.47 -5.16 16.45
C VAL A 158 -3.97 -3.82 16.99
N GLU A 159 -3.60 -2.90 16.10
CA GLU A 159 -3.05 -1.61 16.46
C GLU A 159 -3.42 -0.55 15.43
N THR A 160 -3.64 0.69 15.87
CA THR A 160 -3.62 1.89 15.04
C THR A 160 -2.53 2.78 15.59
N LEU A 161 -1.42 2.86 14.86
CA LEU A 161 -0.20 3.55 15.29
C LEU A 161 -0.26 5.01 14.83
N LEU A 162 0.00 5.93 15.74
CA LEU A 162 0.07 7.37 15.54
C LEU A 162 1.52 7.82 15.25
N PRO A 163 1.77 9.09 14.88
CA PRO A 163 3.09 9.56 14.43
C PRO A 163 4.25 9.27 15.38
N GLU A 164 4.03 9.29 16.70
CA GLU A 164 5.09 9.05 17.69
C GLU A 164 5.30 7.57 18.04
N ASP A 165 4.40 6.70 17.56
CA ASP A 165 4.50 5.26 17.79
C ASP A 165 5.53 4.62 16.84
N GLU A 166 5.92 3.39 17.15
CA GLU A 166 6.81 2.59 16.33
C GLU A 166 6.05 1.43 15.67
N LEU A 167 6.12 1.36 14.33
CA LEU A 167 5.68 0.21 13.57
C LEU A 167 6.69 -0.93 13.79
N LYS A 168 6.20 -2.04 14.34
CA LYS A 168 6.94 -3.27 14.60
C LYS A 168 6.15 -4.48 14.16
N SER A 169 6.85 -5.57 13.83
CA SER A 169 6.23 -6.84 13.49
C SER A 169 6.94 -8.01 14.18
N PRO A 170 6.22 -8.97 14.74
CA PRO A 170 6.82 -10.21 15.22
C PRO A 170 7.42 -11.05 14.09
N LEU A 171 7.03 -10.81 12.82
CA LEU A 171 7.61 -11.47 11.66
C LEU A 171 8.97 -10.89 11.25
N LEU A 172 9.29 -9.67 11.73
CA LEU A 172 10.49 -8.92 11.40
C LEU A 172 11.30 -8.63 12.69
N PRO A 173 12.07 -9.61 13.22
CA PRO A 173 12.78 -9.45 14.48
C PRO A 173 13.72 -8.25 14.47
N GLY A 174 13.54 -7.32 15.41
CA GLY A 174 14.36 -6.11 15.52
C GLY A 174 13.96 -4.96 14.58
N PHE A 175 13.02 -5.16 13.66
CA PHE A 175 12.48 -4.06 12.86
C PHE A 175 11.71 -3.08 13.73
N ALA A 176 12.01 -1.79 13.59
CA ALA A 176 11.27 -0.70 14.20
C ALA A 176 11.35 0.56 13.31
N CYS A 177 10.21 1.13 12.99
CA CYS A 177 10.13 2.36 12.23
C CYS A 177 9.14 3.32 12.88
N ARG A 178 9.58 4.54 13.26
CA ARG A 178 8.66 5.58 13.76
C ARG A 178 7.70 6.02 12.65
N VAL A 179 6.42 5.95 12.94
CA VAL A 179 5.34 6.23 11.98
C VAL A 179 5.47 7.62 11.35
N LYS A 180 5.85 8.64 12.11
CA LYS A 180 6.08 10.00 11.57
C LYS A 180 7.11 10.08 10.44
N LEU A 181 8.05 9.15 10.39
CA LEU A 181 9.10 9.13 9.37
C LEU A 181 8.59 8.66 8.00
N LEU A 182 7.40 8.07 7.95
CA LEU A 182 6.73 7.70 6.70
C LEU A 182 6.11 8.91 6.00
N PHE A 183 5.85 10.00 6.73
CA PHE A 183 5.13 11.16 6.25
C PHE A 183 6.06 12.38 6.22
N GLY A 184 6.39 12.85 5.02
CA GLY A 184 7.24 14.02 4.83
C GLY A 184 6.55 15.32 5.24
N GLU A 185 7.37 16.30 5.62
CA GLU A 185 6.94 17.70 5.63
C GLU A 185 7.11 18.25 4.22
N ILE A 186 6.01 18.70 3.62
CA ILE A 186 6.10 19.41 2.34
C ILE A 186 6.52 20.84 2.64
N PRO A 187 7.61 21.35 2.01
CA PRO A 187 7.96 22.73 2.11
C PRO A 187 6.77 23.59 1.64
N THR A 188 6.12 24.29 2.55
CA THR A 188 5.13 25.31 2.17
C THR A 188 5.87 26.49 1.59
N SER A 189 5.64 26.82 0.33
CA SER A 189 6.09 28.10 -0.21
C SER A 189 5.44 29.21 0.63
N LYS A 190 6.25 29.92 1.42
CA LYS A 190 5.81 31.16 2.04
C LYS A 190 5.58 32.17 0.91
N THR A 191 4.37 32.18 0.37
CA THR A 191 3.93 33.32 -0.44
C THR A 191 3.87 34.52 0.51
N ASN A 192 4.92 35.33 0.52
CA ASN A 192 4.93 36.64 1.17
C ASN A 192 3.86 37.49 0.47
N LEU A 193 2.64 37.44 0.95
CA LEU A 193 1.68 38.52 0.76
C LEU A 193 2.22 39.72 1.56
N LYS A 194 3.14 40.48 0.95
CA LYS A 194 3.41 41.82 1.39
C LYS A 194 2.11 42.59 1.17
N ASN A 195 1.40 42.82 2.26
CA ASN A 195 0.33 43.79 2.34
C ASN A 195 0.89 45.13 1.85
N GLY A 196 0.48 45.55 0.67
CA GLY A 196 0.66 46.86 0.18
C GLY A 196 -0.07 47.85 1.11
N ALA A 197 0.63 48.36 2.09
CA ALA A 197 0.16 49.54 2.83
C ALA A 197 0.04 50.69 1.85
N GLY A 198 -1.18 51.01 1.46
CA GLY A 198 -1.52 52.18 0.68
C GLY A 198 -1.04 53.45 1.41
N LYS A 199 -0.09 54.15 0.85
CA LYS A 199 0.22 55.53 1.22
C LYS A 199 -0.94 56.38 0.69
N SER A 200 -1.79 56.85 1.59
CA SER A 200 -2.70 57.96 1.33
C SER A 200 -1.82 59.20 1.09
N ARG A 201 -1.85 59.75 -0.09
CA ARG A 201 -1.39 61.13 -0.34
C ARG A 201 -2.51 62.07 0.05
N ALA A 202 -2.32 62.83 1.13
CA ALA A 202 -3.03 64.05 1.34
C ALA A 202 -2.54 65.06 0.30
N SER A 203 -3.48 65.69 -0.39
CA SER A 203 -3.27 66.84 -1.25
C SER A 203 -3.70 68.10 -0.50
N GLU A 204 -2.82 69.03 -0.36
CA GLU A 204 -3.17 70.42 -0.31
C GLU A 204 -3.47 70.95 -1.72
#